data_8bd801ccb7ff51c40b38fa862a29c290
#
_entry.id   8bd801ccb7ff51c40b38fa862a29c290
#
_cell.length_a   1.000
_cell.length_b   1.000
_cell.length_c   1.000
_cell.angle_alpha   90.00
_cell.angle_beta   90.00
_cell.angle_gamma   90.00
#
_symmetry.space_group_name_H-M   'P 1'
#
loop_
_entity.id
_entity.type
_entity.pdbx_description
1 polymer ?
#
loop_
_entity_poly.entity_id
_entity_poly.type
_entity_poly.pdbx_seq_one_letter_code
_entity_poly.pdbx_strand_id
1 'polypeptide(L)'
;MVKKAKVKKIYLAEKIYIKKKDVEDADHLLSLYTYNNGDEFFSTISEDEDYYIVPSNSYHKLEWDEIEDDRNFEETDTDLTFTGTLRWEQEEVVDKFFKRGRARSGILQAPCGWGKTFTGCEIIARNKTKTLIL
;
A
#
# COMPACT_ATOMS: atom_id res chain seq x y z
N MET A 1 -19.15 2.26 -8.78
CA MET A 1 -17.73 1.84 -8.70
C MET A 1 -16.88 2.82 -9.50
N VAL A 2 -15.88 3.41 -8.88
CA VAL A 2 -15.02 4.37 -9.57
C VAL A 2 -14.09 3.62 -10.52
N LYS A 3 -14.02 4.06 -11.79
CA LYS A 3 -13.11 3.48 -12.77
C LYS A 3 -11.66 3.79 -12.37
N LYS A 4 -10.80 2.78 -12.36
CA LYS A 4 -9.37 2.94 -12.05
C LYS A 4 -8.66 3.70 -13.16
N ALA A 5 -7.63 4.47 -12.83
CA ALA A 5 -6.76 5.06 -13.82
C ALA A 5 -5.80 4.01 -14.38
N LYS A 6 -5.73 3.89 -15.70
CA LYS A 6 -4.81 2.99 -16.39
C LYS A 6 -3.46 3.64 -16.57
N VAL A 7 -2.43 2.94 -16.17
CA VAL A 7 -1.04 3.33 -16.33
C VAL A 7 -0.22 2.13 -16.79
N LYS A 8 0.81 2.36 -17.57
CA LYS A 8 1.64 1.28 -18.09
C LYS A 8 2.50 0.66 -16.97
N LYS A 9 3.18 1.50 -16.20
CA LYS A 9 4.12 1.06 -15.16
C LYS A 9 4.03 1.94 -13.92
N ILE A 10 4.14 1.31 -12.76
CA ILE A 10 4.30 1.99 -11.47
C ILE A 10 5.65 1.65 -10.85
N TYR A 11 6.22 2.63 -10.16
CA TYR A 11 7.45 2.49 -9.39
C TYR A 11 7.11 2.67 -7.91
N LEU A 12 7.46 1.68 -7.09
CA LEU A 12 7.22 1.71 -5.66
C LEU A 12 8.49 2.11 -4.92
N ALA A 13 8.39 3.17 -4.14
CA ALA A 13 9.38 3.56 -3.16
C ALA A 13 8.62 3.94 -1.86
N GLU A 14 8.94 5.04 -1.22
CA GLU A 14 8.15 5.59 -0.12
C GLU A 14 6.71 6.00 -0.54
N LYS A 15 6.54 6.31 -1.82
CA LYS A 15 5.27 6.59 -2.50
C LYS A 15 5.18 5.79 -3.79
N ILE A 16 4.10 5.95 -4.53
CA ILE A 16 3.96 5.40 -5.88
C ILE A 16 4.30 6.50 -6.88
N TYR A 17 5.28 6.23 -7.75
CA TYR A 17 5.71 7.12 -8.82
C TYR A 17 5.22 6.56 -10.15
N ILE A 18 4.65 7.42 -10.99
CA ILE A 18 4.09 7.08 -12.29
C ILE A 18 4.69 8.04 -13.31
N LYS A 19 5.43 7.54 -14.29
CA LYS A 19 5.94 8.41 -15.37
C LYS A 19 4.78 9.04 -16.14
N LYS A 20 4.83 10.34 -16.36
CA LYS A 20 3.77 11.07 -17.08
C LYS A 20 3.46 10.47 -18.45
N LYS A 21 4.48 9.99 -19.16
CA LYS A 21 4.33 9.31 -20.46
C LYS A 21 3.62 7.94 -20.39
N ASP A 22 3.52 7.34 -19.21
CA ASP A 22 2.93 6.02 -19.00
C ASP A 22 1.44 6.10 -18.57
N VAL A 23 0.88 7.31 -18.49
CA VAL A 23 -0.51 7.58 -18.11
C VAL A 23 -1.37 7.71 -19.35
N GLU A 24 -2.43 6.90 -19.49
CA GLU A 24 -3.36 6.98 -20.62
C GLU A 24 -4.23 8.24 -20.58
N ASP A 25 -4.75 8.59 -19.41
CA ASP A 25 -5.64 9.72 -19.19
C ASP A 25 -5.23 10.47 -17.92
N ALA A 26 -4.48 11.54 -18.10
CA ALA A 26 -3.96 12.35 -17.00
C ALA A 26 -5.08 13.07 -16.23
N ASP A 27 -6.11 13.57 -16.91
CA ASP A 27 -7.22 14.27 -16.27
C ASP A 27 -8.02 13.32 -15.38
N HIS A 28 -8.23 12.08 -15.84
CA HIS A 28 -8.86 11.05 -15.05
C HIS A 28 -8.01 10.67 -13.83
N LEU A 29 -6.69 10.48 -14.01
CA LEU A 29 -5.77 10.21 -12.90
C LEU A 29 -5.85 11.33 -11.86
N LEU A 30 -5.72 12.59 -12.26
CA LEU A 30 -5.79 13.74 -11.35
C LEU A 30 -7.13 13.79 -10.60
N SER A 31 -8.23 13.52 -11.28
CA SER A 31 -9.58 13.53 -10.68
C SER A 31 -9.75 12.51 -9.54
N LEU A 32 -9.08 11.36 -9.62
CA LEU A 32 -9.14 10.32 -8.59
C LEU A 32 -8.45 10.71 -7.28
N TYR A 33 -7.55 11.70 -7.33
CA TYR A 33 -6.78 12.16 -6.18
C TYR A 33 -7.12 13.59 -5.74
N THR A 34 -8.12 14.18 -6.38
CA THR A 34 -8.64 15.50 -6.02
C THR A 34 -9.97 15.36 -5.30
N TYR A 35 -10.08 15.99 -4.16
CA TYR A 35 -11.26 15.94 -3.28
C TYR A 35 -11.81 17.34 -3.08
N ASN A 36 -13.12 17.43 -2.97
CA ASN A 36 -13.82 18.68 -2.68
C ASN A 36 -14.58 18.53 -1.36
N ASN A 37 -14.39 19.45 -0.44
CA ASN A 37 -15.11 19.50 0.84
C ASN A 37 -16.25 20.54 0.84
N GLY A 38 -16.60 21.07 -0.34
CA GLY A 38 -17.63 22.10 -0.54
C GLY A 38 -17.08 23.49 -0.80
N ASP A 39 -16.00 23.88 -0.12
CA ASP A 39 -15.40 25.22 -0.25
C ASP A 39 -14.01 25.19 -0.91
N GLU A 40 -13.27 24.09 -0.73
CA GLU A 40 -11.90 23.96 -1.20
C GLU A 40 -11.65 22.62 -1.88
N PHE A 41 -10.72 22.63 -2.84
CA PHE A 41 -10.21 21.41 -3.48
C PHE A 41 -8.88 21.02 -2.84
N PHE A 42 -8.79 19.74 -2.47
CA PHE A 42 -7.57 19.13 -1.96
C PHE A 42 -7.06 18.09 -2.96
N SER A 43 -5.77 18.11 -3.21
CA SER A 43 -5.12 17.09 -4.03
C SER A 43 -4.11 16.32 -3.20
N THR A 44 -4.16 14.99 -3.30
CA THR A 44 -3.17 14.08 -2.70
C THR A 44 -2.16 13.57 -3.71
N ILE A 45 -2.29 13.96 -4.98
CA ILE A 45 -1.28 13.76 -6.01
C ILE A 45 -0.37 14.99 -6.06
N SER A 46 0.92 14.76 -6.11
CA SER A 46 1.92 15.76 -6.47
C SER A 46 2.59 15.37 -7.78
N GLU A 47 3.31 16.29 -8.37
CA GLU A 47 4.02 16.05 -9.62
C GLU A 47 5.37 16.77 -9.62
N ASP A 48 6.31 16.20 -10.32
CA ASP A 48 7.55 16.83 -10.73
C ASP A 48 7.62 16.91 -12.27
N GLU A 49 8.80 17.11 -12.82
CA GLU A 49 8.99 17.24 -14.27
C GLU A 49 8.55 15.97 -15.02
N ASP A 50 8.87 14.78 -14.49
CA ASP A 50 8.70 13.49 -15.17
C ASP A 50 7.62 12.59 -14.59
N TYR A 51 7.23 12.80 -13.33
CA TYR A 51 6.37 11.88 -12.59
C TYR A 51 5.14 12.53 -11.99
N TYR A 52 4.07 11.75 -11.93
CA TYR A 52 3.00 11.89 -10.94
C TYR A 52 3.36 11.04 -9.71
N ILE A 53 3.12 11.59 -8.53
CA ILE A 53 3.49 10.98 -7.25
C ILE A 53 2.23 10.86 -6.40
N VAL A 54 1.84 9.62 -6.08
CA VAL A 54 0.61 9.34 -5.33
C VAL A 54 0.90 8.56 -4.04
N PRO A 55 -0.01 8.61 -3.04
CA PRO A 55 0.18 7.92 -1.78
C PRO A 55 0.43 6.43 -1.94
N SER A 56 1.32 5.86 -1.12
CA SER A 56 1.76 4.47 -1.19
C SER A 56 0.66 3.42 -1.06
N ASN A 57 -0.46 3.75 -0.41
CA ASN A 57 -1.58 2.84 -0.17
C ASN A 57 -2.76 3.01 -1.16
N SER A 58 -2.57 3.76 -2.24
CA SER A 58 -3.63 4.10 -3.20
C SER A 58 -3.75 3.16 -4.40
N TYR A 59 -3.23 1.94 -4.29
CA TYR A 59 -3.30 0.92 -5.35
C TYR A 59 -4.70 0.65 -5.88
N HIS A 60 -5.71 0.76 -5.05
CA HIS A 60 -7.10 0.51 -5.43
C HIS A 60 -7.62 1.48 -6.51
N LYS A 61 -6.95 2.62 -6.70
CA LYS A 61 -7.29 3.64 -7.70
C LYS A 61 -6.58 3.42 -9.04
N LEU A 62 -5.60 2.52 -9.08
CA LEU A 62 -4.74 2.30 -10.23
C LEU A 62 -4.93 0.90 -10.84
N GLU A 63 -4.78 0.82 -12.15
CA GLU A 63 -4.62 -0.41 -12.93
C GLU A 63 -3.33 -0.28 -13.73
N TRP A 64 -2.42 -1.24 -13.58
CA TRP A 64 -1.08 -1.19 -14.18
C TRP A 64 -0.70 -2.53 -14.80
N ASP A 65 0.14 -2.47 -15.84
CA ASP A 65 0.69 -3.65 -16.51
C ASP A 65 1.99 -4.13 -15.84
N GLU A 66 2.86 -3.18 -15.47
CA GLU A 66 4.17 -3.45 -14.89
C GLU A 66 4.35 -2.76 -13.54
N ILE A 67 5.15 -3.39 -12.67
CA ILE A 67 5.52 -2.86 -11.36
C ILE A 67 7.02 -3.01 -11.13
N GLU A 68 7.67 -1.93 -10.72
CA GLU A 68 9.05 -1.94 -10.23
C GLU A 68 9.04 -1.55 -8.75
N ASP A 69 9.58 -2.41 -7.91
CA ASP A 69 9.53 -2.24 -6.47
C ASP A 69 10.94 -1.99 -5.93
N ASP A 70 11.27 -0.72 -5.73
CA ASP A 70 12.55 -0.25 -5.20
C ASP A 70 12.52 -0.04 -3.68
N ARG A 71 11.45 -0.50 -3.01
CA ARG A 71 11.38 -0.42 -1.56
C ARG A 71 12.47 -1.29 -0.96
N ASN A 72 13.41 -0.64 -0.29
CA ASN A 72 14.51 -1.31 0.38
C ASN A 72 14.03 -1.84 1.74
N PHE A 73 13.61 -3.09 1.76
CA PHE A 73 13.42 -3.83 3.01
C PHE A 73 14.74 -4.52 3.33
N GLU A 74 15.54 -3.92 4.19
CA GLU A 74 16.67 -4.65 4.77
C GLU A 74 16.11 -5.86 5.53
N GLU A 75 16.22 -7.04 4.93
CA GLU A 75 16.01 -8.28 5.64
C GLU A 75 17.02 -8.33 6.78
N THR A 76 16.56 -8.12 7.99
CA THR A 76 17.36 -8.46 9.16
C THR A 76 17.13 -9.94 9.41
N ASP A 77 18.22 -10.66 9.57
CA ASP A 77 18.22 -12.08 9.93
C ASP A 77 17.69 -12.20 11.38
N THR A 78 16.37 -12.04 11.50
CA THR A 78 15.68 -12.22 12.77
C THR A 78 15.07 -13.61 12.77
N ASP A 79 15.53 -14.44 13.71
CA ASP A 79 14.94 -15.77 13.99
C ASP A 79 13.56 -15.68 14.67
N LEU A 80 12.85 -14.57 14.48
CA LEU A 80 11.52 -14.39 15.04
C LEU A 80 10.53 -15.36 14.41
N THR A 81 9.93 -16.18 15.23
CA THR A 81 8.90 -17.13 14.84
C THR A 81 7.64 -16.86 15.65
N PHE A 82 6.51 -16.76 14.98
CA PHE A 82 5.23 -16.68 15.66
C PHE A 82 4.81 -18.07 16.14
N THR A 83 4.63 -18.22 17.44
CA THR A 83 4.29 -19.51 18.08
C THR A 83 2.80 -19.64 18.38
N GLY A 84 2.01 -18.62 18.11
CA GLY A 84 0.56 -18.63 18.30
C GLY A 84 -0.18 -19.31 17.15
N THR A 85 -1.49 -19.46 17.33
CA THR A 85 -2.40 -19.93 16.30
C THR A 85 -3.41 -18.83 16.01
N LEU A 86 -3.42 -18.36 14.77
CA LEU A 86 -4.40 -17.38 14.32
C LEU A 86 -5.77 -18.03 14.12
N ARG A 87 -6.84 -17.27 14.33
CA ARG A 87 -8.17 -17.61 13.85
C ARG A 87 -8.23 -17.37 12.35
N TRP A 88 -9.16 -18.00 11.66
CA TRP A 88 -9.28 -17.89 10.20
C TRP A 88 -9.42 -16.43 9.70
N GLU A 89 -10.16 -15.57 10.42
CA GLU A 89 -10.31 -14.15 10.08
C GLU A 89 -9.00 -13.37 10.20
N GLN A 90 -8.15 -13.76 11.14
CA GLN A 90 -6.83 -13.16 11.36
C GLN A 90 -5.85 -13.62 10.28
N GLU A 91 -5.88 -14.91 9.92
CA GLU A 91 -5.08 -15.45 8.81
C GLU A 91 -5.41 -14.74 7.49
N GLU A 92 -6.71 -14.54 7.20
CA GLU A 92 -7.13 -13.82 6.00
C GLU A 92 -6.56 -12.39 5.93
N VAL A 93 -6.52 -11.69 7.06
CA VAL A 93 -5.92 -10.35 7.15
C VAL A 93 -4.42 -10.39 6.88
N VAL A 94 -3.71 -11.34 7.50
CA VAL A 94 -2.27 -11.51 7.31
C VAL A 94 -1.96 -11.85 5.85
N ASP A 95 -2.71 -12.76 5.24
CA ASP A 95 -2.52 -13.15 3.84
C ASP A 95 -2.77 -11.98 2.88
N LYS A 96 -3.78 -11.16 3.15
CA LYS A 96 -4.03 -9.93 2.37
C LYS A 96 -2.88 -8.93 2.51
N PHE A 97 -2.30 -8.82 3.70
CA PHE A 97 -1.16 -7.93 3.94
C PHE A 97 0.08 -8.36 3.15
N PHE A 98 0.32 -9.66 3.02
CA PHE A 98 1.44 -10.22 2.27
C PHE A 98 1.11 -10.59 0.81
N LYS A 99 -0.06 -10.24 0.32
CA LYS A 99 -0.45 -10.55 -1.06
C LYS A 99 0.65 -10.13 -2.05
N ARG A 100 1.10 -11.07 -2.87
CA ARG A 100 2.25 -10.97 -3.78
C ARG A 100 3.63 -11.07 -3.10
N GLY A 101 3.72 -11.69 -1.91
CA GLY A 101 4.99 -12.02 -1.26
C GLY A 101 5.71 -10.86 -0.57
N ARG A 102 5.12 -9.67 -0.53
CA ARG A 102 5.68 -8.50 0.14
C ARG A 102 4.64 -7.81 1.01
N ALA A 103 5.09 -7.31 2.16
CA ALA A 103 4.26 -6.52 3.06
C ALA A 103 3.71 -5.27 2.36
N ARG A 104 2.45 -4.96 2.60
CA ARG A 104 1.75 -3.79 2.08
C ARG A 104 1.40 -2.82 3.18
N SER A 105 1.22 -1.58 2.82
CA SER A 105 0.60 -0.60 3.71
C SER A 105 -0.91 -0.82 3.75
N GLY A 106 -1.51 -0.61 4.91
CA GLY A 106 -2.96 -0.73 5.06
C GLY A 106 -3.44 -0.29 6.44
N ILE A 107 -4.74 -0.26 6.60
CA ILE A 107 -5.41 0.03 7.86
C ILE A 107 -6.25 -1.19 8.23
N LEU A 108 -5.98 -1.76 9.41
CA LEU A 108 -6.80 -2.79 9.99
C LEU A 108 -7.80 -2.17 10.98
N GLN A 109 -9.06 -2.14 10.59
CA GLN A 109 -10.14 -1.76 11.48
C GLN A 109 -10.78 -3.02 12.07
N ALA A 110 -10.68 -3.18 13.37
CA ALA A 110 -11.25 -4.32 14.08
C ALA A 110 -11.72 -3.90 15.48
N PRO A 111 -12.78 -4.55 16.03
CA PRO A 111 -13.30 -4.22 17.36
C PRO A 111 -12.30 -4.52 18.48
N CYS A 112 -12.59 -4.02 19.67
CA CYS A 112 -11.82 -4.39 20.85
C CYS A 112 -11.88 -5.91 21.10
N GLY A 113 -10.78 -6.49 21.58
CA GLY A 113 -10.70 -7.93 21.82
C GLY A 113 -10.54 -8.81 20.58
N TRP A 114 -10.54 -8.24 19.36
CA TRP A 114 -10.38 -9.02 18.13
C TRP A 114 -8.99 -9.69 17.99
N GLY A 115 -8.00 -9.19 18.72
CA GLY A 115 -6.63 -9.72 18.67
C GLY A 115 -5.71 -8.98 17.68
N LYS A 116 -5.88 -7.67 17.53
CA LYS A 116 -5.02 -6.83 16.66
C LYS A 116 -3.53 -7.00 16.96
N THR A 117 -3.16 -6.95 18.24
CA THR A 117 -1.77 -7.12 18.67
C THR A 117 -1.23 -8.51 18.30
N PHE A 118 -2.03 -9.54 18.52
CA PHE A 118 -1.67 -10.92 18.19
C PHE A 118 -1.45 -11.11 16.68
N THR A 119 -2.33 -10.57 15.87
CA THR A 119 -2.19 -10.55 14.41
C THR A 119 -0.98 -9.73 13.97
N GLY A 120 -0.70 -8.61 14.64
CA GLY A 120 0.48 -7.79 14.40
C GLY A 120 1.79 -8.55 14.67
N CYS A 121 1.85 -9.37 15.70
CA CYS A 121 3.01 -10.21 15.99
C CYS A 121 3.30 -11.21 14.85
N GLU A 122 2.29 -11.82 14.27
CA GLU A 122 2.48 -12.69 13.10
C GLU A 122 2.97 -11.91 11.88
N ILE A 123 2.43 -10.73 11.63
CA ILE A 123 2.90 -9.87 10.54
C ILE A 123 4.39 -9.52 10.71
N ILE A 124 4.81 -9.16 11.92
CA ILE A 124 6.20 -8.85 12.23
C ILE A 124 7.10 -10.08 12.00
N ALA A 125 6.69 -11.23 12.49
CA ALA A 125 7.45 -12.47 12.33
C ALA A 125 7.63 -12.89 10.87
N ARG A 126 6.57 -12.77 10.05
CA ARG A 126 6.63 -13.06 8.61
C ARG A 126 7.43 -12.05 7.82
N ASN A 127 7.38 -10.77 8.23
CA ASN A 127 8.05 -9.70 7.51
C ASN A 127 9.57 -9.78 7.59
N LYS A 128 10.12 -10.35 8.66
CA LYS A 128 11.57 -10.54 8.89
C LYS A 128 12.41 -9.26 8.73
N THR A 129 11.82 -8.12 9.00
CA THR A 129 12.49 -6.82 8.91
C THR A 129 12.44 -6.10 10.24
N LYS A 130 13.31 -5.12 10.43
CA LYS A 130 13.22 -4.21 11.58
C LYS A 130 11.85 -3.54 11.60
N THR A 131 11.15 -3.63 12.73
CA THR A 131 9.80 -3.11 12.87
C THR A 131 9.74 -2.11 14.01
N LEU A 132 9.17 -0.94 13.76
CA LEU A 132 8.85 0.06 14.76
C LEU A 132 7.35 -0.01 15.08
N ILE A 133 7.03 -0.15 16.34
CA ILE A 133 5.64 -0.11 16.85
C ILE A 133 5.48 1.19 17.65
N LEU A 134 4.45 1.97 17.32
CA LEU A 134 4.13 3.24 17.96
C LEU A 134 2.83 3.16 18.76
#